data_d3473f5f14e412b35ca6c2e10818c63c
#
_entry.id   d3473f5f14e412b35ca6c2e10818c63c
#
_cell.length_a   1.000
_cell.length_b   1.000
_cell.length_c   1.000
_cell.angle_alpha   90.00
_cell.angle_beta   90.00
_cell.angle_gamma   90.00
#
_symmetry.space_group_name_H-M   'P 1'
#
loop_
_entity.id
_entity.type
_entity.pdbx_description
1 polymer ?
#
loop_
_entity_poly.entity_id
_entity_poly.type
_entity_poly.pdbx_seq_one_letter_code
_entity_poly.pdbx_strand_id
1 'polypeptide(L)'
;MTASLATVSYIGATILFILSLGGLSNPETSRRGNLYGMIGMAIAVAATIFGPRVTLDGVPWIILAMLIGGSVGLFAAKKVQMTQMPELVALMHSLVGLAACLVGFASAIDSSIQFEGAEKSIHEVEIYVGILIGAVTFSGSLIAFGKLSGKIGGKPLLLPGRHWINLLGLLVVIWFGGQFLQAETPQAGLIALAVMTVVSLLFGIHMVMAIGGADMPVVVSMLNSYSGWAAAATGFMLSNDLLIVTGALVGSSGAILSYIMCRAMNRNFISVIAGGFGTGGGAAAKPKGDGEPVGEVTPISAVETAELLRDAKNVVIVPGYGMAVAQAQHTVYEITKFLRDKGVNVRFGIHPVAGRMPGHMNVLLAEAKVPYDVVMEMDEINDDFPDTDVTMVIGANDIVNPAAQEDPTSPIAGMPVLEVWKAKTSIVMKRSMASGYAGVDNPLFYKENNRMLFGDAKKMLDEVLAALKAS
;
A
#
# COMPACT_ATOMS: atom_id res chain seq x y z
N MET A 1 30.45 16.05 -17.94
CA MET A 1 29.32 16.19 -18.88
C MET A 1 28.87 17.64 -18.89
N THR A 2 28.48 18.20 -20.04
CA THR A 2 27.94 19.58 -20.10
C THR A 2 26.55 19.66 -19.46
N ALA A 3 26.19 20.86 -18.97
CA ALA A 3 24.85 21.07 -18.38
C ALA A 3 23.71 20.74 -19.36
N SER A 4 23.87 21.12 -20.63
CA SER A 4 22.86 20.81 -21.67
C SER A 4 22.70 19.29 -21.91
N LEU A 5 23.79 18.51 -21.86
CA LEU A 5 23.72 17.05 -22.03
C LEU A 5 23.07 16.41 -20.81
N ALA A 6 23.32 16.93 -19.61
CA ALA A 6 22.64 16.47 -18.40
C ALA A 6 21.11 16.70 -18.48
N THR A 7 20.69 17.88 -18.92
CA THR A 7 19.28 18.21 -19.08
C THR A 7 18.61 17.29 -20.12
N VAL A 8 19.23 17.07 -21.27
CA VAL A 8 18.70 16.13 -22.29
C VAL A 8 18.59 14.71 -21.74
N SER A 9 19.58 14.27 -20.97
CA SER A 9 19.55 12.95 -20.30
C SER A 9 18.41 12.84 -19.30
N TYR A 10 18.17 13.90 -18.51
CA TYR A 10 17.04 13.93 -17.57
C TYR A 10 15.67 13.92 -18.28
N ILE A 11 15.54 14.63 -19.40
CA ILE A 11 14.33 14.58 -20.23
C ILE A 11 14.10 13.14 -20.74
N GLY A 12 15.15 12.49 -21.26
CA GLY A 12 15.08 11.11 -21.71
C GLY A 12 14.69 10.14 -20.58
N ALA A 13 15.29 10.29 -19.39
CA ALA A 13 14.93 9.50 -18.22
C ALA A 13 13.46 9.73 -17.79
N THR A 14 13.00 10.98 -17.81
CA THR A 14 11.60 11.34 -17.49
C THR A 14 10.62 10.66 -18.44
N ILE A 15 10.89 10.70 -19.75
CA ILE A 15 10.06 10.04 -20.77
C ILE A 15 10.00 8.53 -20.50
N LEU A 16 11.14 7.91 -20.19
CA LEU A 16 11.20 6.49 -19.85
C LEU A 16 10.42 6.15 -18.57
N PHE A 17 10.43 7.01 -17.56
CA PHE A 17 9.62 6.81 -16.36
C PHE A 17 8.13 6.92 -16.65
N ILE A 18 7.70 7.87 -17.48
CA ILE A 18 6.29 7.98 -17.90
C ILE A 18 5.87 6.73 -18.69
N LEU A 19 6.69 6.27 -19.62
CA LEU A 19 6.45 5.03 -20.37
C LEU A 19 6.46 3.79 -19.47
N SER A 20 7.29 3.79 -18.42
CA SER A 20 7.31 2.75 -17.40
C SER A 20 5.98 2.68 -16.65
N LEU A 21 5.46 3.80 -16.16
CA LEU A 21 4.17 3.85 -15.49
C LEU A 21 3.03 3.39 -16.41
N GLY A 22 3.02 3.83 -17.68
CA GLY A 22 2.07 3.36 -18.68
C GLY A 22 2.18 1.85 -18.94
N GLY A 23 3.41 1.32 -19.02
CA GLY A 23 3.64 -0.12 -19.21
C GLY A 23 3.26 -0.96 -17.99
N LEU A 24 3.40 -0.42 -16.77
CA LEU A 24 3.04 -1.10 -15.52
C LEU A 24 1.53 -1.12 -15.25
N SER A 25 0.74 -0.33 -15.97
CA SER A 25 -0.73 -0.29 -15.81
C SER A 25 -1.42 -1.57 -16.30
N ASN A 26 -0.78 -2.34 -17.17
CA ASN A 26 -1.30 -3.61 -17.69
C ASN A 26 -0.33 -4.76 -17.40
N PRO A 27 -0.84 -5.92 -16.95
CA PRO A 27 -0.02 -7.09 -16.64
C PRO A 27 0.83 -7.57 -17.82
N GLU A 28 0.29 -7.55 -19.04
CA GLU A 28 0.99 -7.99 -20.26
C GLU A 28 2.20 -7.14 -20.63
N THR A 29 2.12 -5.83 -20.37
CA THR A 29 3.17 -4.85 -20.69
C THR A 29 4.10 -4.56 -19.52
N SER A 30 3.83 -5.09 -18.33
CA SER A 30 4.52 -4.76 -17.07
C SER A 30 6.03 -5.03 -17.12
N ARG A 31 6.46 -6.10 -17.79
CA ARG A 31 7.90 -6.41 -17.96
C ARG A 31 8.62 -5.35 -18.79
N ARG A 32 7.97 -4.86 -19.86
CA ARG A 32 8.53 -3.77 -20.70
C ARG A 32 8.55 -2.46 -19.92
N GLY A 33 7.48 -2.17 -19.18
CA GLY A 33 7.41 -1.01 -18.31
C GLY A 33 8.53 -1.00 -17.27
N ASN A 34 8.77 -2.14 -16.62
CA ASN A 34 9.86 -2.27 -15.66
C ASN A 34 11.25 -2.07 -16.31
N LEU A 35 11.45 -2.58 -17.53
CA LEU A 35 12.70 -2.37 -18.28
C LEU A 35 12.91 -0.88 -18.59
N TYR A 36 11.87 -0.16 -19.01
CA TYR A 36 11.95 1.30 -19.22
C TYR A 36 12.34 2.04 -17.94
N GLY A 37 11.75 1.66 -16.80
CA GLY A 37 12.11 2.23 -15.51
C GLY A 37 13.56 1.98 -15.12
N MET A 38 14.07 0.78 -15.32
CA MET A 38 15.48 0.44 -15.06
C MET A 38 16.44 1.24 -15.94
N ILE A 39 16.15 1.36 -17.24
CA ILE A 39 16.98 2.14 -18.18
C ILE A 39 16.91 3.63 -17.80
N GLY A 40 15.73 4.16 -17.53
CA GLY A 40 15.55 5.55 -17.09
C GLY A 40 16.34 5.86 -15.82
N MET A 41 16.31 4.96 -14.83
CA MET A 41 17.09 5.11 -13.60
C MET A 41 18.59 5.07 -13.87
N ALA A 42 19.07 4.16 -14.70
CA ALA A 42 20.49 4.08 -15.06
C ALA A 42 20.96 5.38 -15.73
N ILE A 43 20.17 5.93 -16.65
CA ILE A 43 20.46 7.21 -17.32
C ILE A 43 20.47 8.34 -16.27
N ALA A 44 19.49 8.41 -15.40
CA ALA A 44 19.37 9.44 -14.37
C ALA A 44 20.58 9.44 -13.41
N VAL A 45 20.97 8.28 -12.92
CA VAL A 45 22.12 8.09 -12.03
C VAL A 45 23.41 8.47 -12.74
N ALA A 46 23.63 7.98 -13.96
CA ALA A 46 24.80 8.32 -14.75
C ALA A 46 24.88 9.82 -15.05
N ALA A 47 23.76 10.43 -15.46
CA ALA A 47 23.68 11.87 -15.74
C ALA A 47 23.97 12.71 -14.48
N THR A 48 23.59 12.23 -13.31
CA THR A 48 23.86 12.91 -12.04
C THR A 48 25.33 12.80 -11.64
N ILE A 49 25.89 11.58 -11.66
CA ILE A 49 27.31 11.34 -11.26
C ILE A 49 28.27 12.08 -12.17
N PHE A 50 28.04 12.03 -13.49
CA PHE A 50 28.89 12.72 -14.47
C PHE A 50 28.44 14.16 -14.76
N GLY A 51 27.42 14.63 -14.07
CA GLY A 51 26.87 15.98 -14.22
C GLY A 51 27.79 17.07 -13.67
N PRO A 52 27.52 18.33 -14.02
CA PRO A 52 28.39 19.46 -13.66
C PRO A 52 28.36 19.81 -12.16
N ARG A 53 27.42 19.26 -11.41
CA ARG A 53 27.25 19.56 -9.98
C ARG A 53 28.03 18.63 -9.05
N VAL A 54 28.50 17.50 -9.54
CA VAL A 54 29.29 16.54 -8.77
C VAL A 54 30.76 16.85 -8.94
N THR A 55 31.46 17.10 -7.85
CA THR A 55 32.92 17.30 -7.84
C THR A 55 33.62 15.96 -7.89
N LEU A 56 34.85 15.93 -8.43
CA LEU A 56 35.66 14.71 -8.48
C LEU A 56 35.90 14.10 -7.09
N ASP A 57 36.02 14.94 -6.07
CA ASP A 57 36.20 14.50 -4.67
C ASP A 57 34.92 13.89 -4.07
N GLY A 58 33.74 14.23 -4.62
CA GLY A 58 32.47 13.65 -4.20
C GLY A 58 32.18 12.26 -4.79
N VAL A 59 32.75 11.94 -5.95
CA VAL A 59 32.48 10.69 -6.67
C VAL A 59 32.78 9.43 -5.84
N PRO A 60 33.92 9.30 -5.12
CA PRO A 60 34.19 8.13 -4.29
C PRO A 60 33.13 7.90 -3.19
N TRP A 61 32.64 8.99 -2.57
CA TRP A 61 31.61 8.91 -1.54
C TRP A 61 30.26 8.46 -2.10
N ILE A 62 29.90 8.95 -3.28
CA ILE A 62 28.68 8.50 -4.00
C ILE A 62 28.76 7.00 -4.31
N ILE A 63 29.89 6.54 -4.89
CA ILE A 63 30.10 5.15 -5.22
C ILE A 63 30.06 4.28 -3.96
N LEU A 64 30.71 4.69 -2.89
CA LEU A 64 30.70 3.95 -1.62
C LEU A 64 29.26 3.83 -1.06
N ALA A 65 28.52 4.93 -1.03
CA ALA A 65 27.13 4.94 -0.56
C ALA A 65 26.24 4.04 -1.43
N MET A 66 26.41 4.09 -2.76
CA MET A 66 25.69 3.23 -3.70
C MET A 66 26.02 1.74 -3.52
N LEU A 67 27.29 1.41 -3.29
CA LEU A 67 27.70 0.02 -3.03
C LEU A 67 27.10 -0.51 -1.74
N ILE A 68 27.11 0.27 -0.67
CA ILE A 68 26.51 -0.13 0.61
C ILE A 68 25.00 -0.26 0.47
N GLY A 69 24.32 0.78 0.02
CA GLY A 69 22.85 0.79 -0.11
C GLY A 69 22.37 -0.24 -1.13
N GLY A 70 23.06 -0.34 -2.28
CA GLY A 70 22.74 -1.33 -3.33
C GLY A 70 22.92 -2.77 -2.87
N SER A 71 23.98 -3.06 -2.10
CA SER A 71 24.19 -4.41 -1.54
C SER A 71 23.09 -4.79 -0.54
N VAL A 72 22.73 -3.88 0.36
CA VAL A 72 21.63 -4.09 1.31
C VAL A 72 20.31 -4.27 0.57
N GLY A 73 20.02 -3.39 -0.40
CA GLY A 73 18.80 -3.45 -1.21
C GLY A 73 18.69 -4.74 -2.02
N LEU A 74 19.78 -5.17 -2.66
CA LEU A 74 19.81 -6.42 -3.42
C LEU A 74 19.62 -7.65 -2.52
N PHE A 75 20.23 -7.65 -1.34
CA PHE A 75 20.03 -8.71 -0.36
C PHE A 75 18.56 -8.77 0.10
N ALA A 76 17.98 -7.64 0.45
CA ALA A 76 16.57 -7.54 0.84
C ALA A 76 15.64 -8.01 -0.28
N ALA A 77 15.85 -7.54 -1.51
CA ALA A 77 15.04 -7.91 -2.68
C ALA A 77 15.08 -9.42 -3.00
N LYS A 78 16.22 -10.07 -2.77
CA LYS A 78 16.34 -11.52 -3.00
C LYS A 78 15.71 -12.37 -1.89
N LYS A 79 15.61 -11.83 -0.67
CA LYS A 79 15.18 -12.59 0.49
C LYS A 79 13.71 -12.37 0.84
N VAL A 80 13.12 -11.24 0.44
CA VAL A 80 11.73 -10.91 0.77
C VAL A 80 10.77 -11.86 0.06
N GLN A 81 9.78 -12.33 0.82
CA GLN A 81 8.66 -13.08 0.27
C GLN A 81 7.57 -12.11 -0.21
N MET A 82 6.75 -12.53 -1.18
CA MET A 82 5.65 -11.69 -1.71
C MET A 82 4.65 -11.29 -0.63
N THR A 83 4.45 -12.13 0.38
CA THR A 83 3.63 -11.81 1.56
C THR A 83 4.19 -10.69 2.42
N GLN A 84 5.50 -10.44 2.37
CA GLN A 84 6.22 -9.40 3.11
C GLN A 84 6.39 -8.10 2.30
N MET A 85 5.93 -8.06 1.04
CA MET A 85 6.05 -6.88 0.19
C MET A 85 5.48 -5.61 0.82
N PRO A 86 4.29 -5.62 1.48
CA PRO A 86 3.76 -4.42 2.12
C PRO A 86 4.69 -3.84 3.19
N GLU A 87 5.35 -4.70 3.96
CA GLU A 87 6.32 -4.30 4.98
C GLU A 87 7.55 -3.66 4.35
N LEU A 88 8.11 -4.31 3.32
CA LEU A 88 9.28 -3.80 2.61
C LEU A 88 8.99 -2.45 1.96
N VAL A 89 7.85 -2.30 1.31
CA VAL A 89 7.43 -1.04 0.68
C VAL A 89 7.33 0.08 1.72
N ALA A 90 6.72 -0.18 2.88
CA ALA A 90 6.67 0.81 3.96
C ALA A 90 8.07 1.18 4.46
N LEU A 91 8.97 0.21 4.62
CA LEU A 91 10.36 0.46 5.02
C LEU A 91 11.10 1.31 3.96
N MET A 92 10.91 1.04 2.68
CA MET A 92 11.51 1.84 1.60
C MET A 92 11.02 3.29 1.63
N HIS A 93 9.74 3.54 1.86
CA HIS A 93 9.23 4.91 2.03
C HIS A 93 9.85 5.63 3.23
N SER A 94 10.16 4.91 4.31
CA SER A 94 10.87 5.51 5.44
C SER A 94 12.28 5.98 5.05
N LEU A 95 13.00 5.19 4.27
CA LEU A 95 14.34 5.56 3.81
C LEU A 95 14.32 6.77 2.86
N VAL A 96 13.30 6.88 2.00
CA VAL A 96 13.10 8.08 1.17
C VAL A 96 12.84 9.32 2.03
N GLY A 97 11.99 9.21 3.03
CA GLY A 97 11.73 10.30 3.99
C GLY A 97 12.99 10.71 4.75
N LEU A 98 13.78 9.76 5.21
CA LEU A 98 15.06 10.01 5.86
C LEU A 98 16.04 10.70 4.92
N ALA A 99 16.15 10.28 3.67
CA ALA A 99 17.00 10.88 2.67
C ALA A 99 16.63 12.36 2.44
N ALA A 100 15.33 12.68 2.32
CA ALA A 100 14.86 14.04 2.18
C ALA A 100 15.24 14.93 3.40
N CYS A 101 15.12 14.39 4.62
CA CYS A 101 15.59 15.08 5.82
C CYS A 101 17.09 15.36 5.79
N LEU A 102 17.90 14.34 5.48
CA LEU A 102 19.36 14.47 5.47
C LEU A 102 19.84 15.45 4.39
N VAL A 103 19.23 15.41 3.20
CA VAL A 103 19.51 16.38 2.14
C VAL A 103 19.14 17.79 2.58
N GLY A 104 17.97 17.96 3.23
CA GLY A 104 17.54 19.25 3.75
C GLY A 104 18.52 19.83 4.79
N PHE A 105 18.96 19.01 5.75
CA PHE A 105 19.97 19.44 6.72
C PHE A 105 21.33 19.72 6.07
N ALA A 106 21.75 18.88 5.11
CA ALA A 106 22.98 19.13 4.36
C ALA A 106 22.92 20.47 3.62
N SER A 107 21.79 20.77 2.96
CA SER A 107 21.58 22.04 2.26
C SER A 107 21.53 23.22 3.23
N ALA A 108 20.99 23.05 4.43
CA ALA A 108 20.97 24.13 5.45
C ALA A 108 22.34 24.44 6.05
N ILE A 109 23.23 23.46 6.08
CA ILE A 109 24.59 23.60 6.64
C ILE A 109 25.56 24.06 5.56
N ASP A 110 25.28 23.82 4.29
CA ASP A 110 26.13 24.13 3.17
C ASP A 110 26.21 25.66 2.97
N SER A 111 27.38 26.25 3.24
CA SER A 111 27.66 27.66 3.04
C SER A 111 28.31 27.96 1.68
N SER A 112 28.52 26.96 0.83
CA SER A 112 29.23 27.12 -0.45
C SER A 112 28.40 27.86 -1.50
N ILE A 113 27.08 27.83 -1.40
CA ILE A 113 26.15 28.54 -2.28
C ILE A 113 25.45 29.60 -1.45
N GLN A 114 25.66 30.85 -1.82
CA GLN A 114 24.98 31.98 -1.19
C GLN A 114 23.88 32.48 -2.11
N PHE A 115 22.66 32.43 -1.61
CA PHE A 115 21.49 33.03 -2.24
C PHE A 115 21.23 34.40 -1.60
N GLU A 116 20.77 35.37 -2.39
CA GLU A 116 20.43 36.72 -1.91
C GLU A 116 18.96 37.06 -2.19
N GLY A 117 18.38 37.90 -1.35
CA GLY A 117 17.04 38.42 -1.52
C GLY A 117 15.94 37.32 -1.54
N ALA A 118 15.08 37.33 -2.56
CA ALA A 118 13.97 36.42 -2.68
C ALA A 118 14.40 34.94 -2.89
N GLU A 119 15.50 34.70 -3.60
CA GLU A 119 16.01 33.34 -3.84
C GLU A 119 16.41 32.65 -2.54
N LYS A 120 17.03 33.43 -1.60
CA LYS A 120 17.36 32.91 -0.27
C LYS A 120 16.11 32.43 0.46
N SER A 121 15.08 33.26 0.52
CA SER A 121 13.86 32.93 1.22
C SER A 121 13.12 31.71 0.57
N ILE A 122 13.14 31.61 -0.75
CA ILE A 122 12.58 30.47 -1.47
C ILE A 122 13.34 29.21 -1.10
N HIS A 123 14.67 29.22 -1.16
CA HIS A 123 15.49 28.06 -0.83
C HIS A 123 15.34 27.62 0.63
N GLU A 124 15.25 28.56 1.57
CA GLU A 124 14.96 28.26 2.98
C GLU A 124 13.58 27.61 3.17
N VAL A 125 12.55 28.08 2.45
CA VAL A 125 11.24 27.44 2.46
C VAL A 125 11.28 26.02 1.89
N GLU A 126 12.01 25.81 0.80
CA GLU A 126 12.20 24.49 0.19
C GLU A 126 12.87 23.52 1.18
N ILE A 127 13.91 23.95 1.87
CA ILE A 127 14.58 23.17 2.91
C ILE A 127 13.60 22.82 4.03
N TYR A 128 12.89 23.82 4.54
CA TYR A 128 11.97 23.65 5.65
C TYR A 128 10.86 22.67 5.33
N VAL A 129 10.20 22.83 4.18
CA VAL A 129 9.11 21.96 3.70
C VAL A 129 9.64 20.56 3.38
N GLY A 130 10.82 20.46 2.77
CA GLY A 130 11.44 19.16 2.45
C GLY A 130 11.75 18.33 3.69
N ILE A 131 12.29 18.96 4.73
CA ILE A 131 12.55 18.28 6.02
C ILE A 131 11.24 17.92 6.71
N LEU A 132 10.24 18.80 6.71
CA LEU A 132 8.92 18.54 7.28
C LEU A 132 8.26 17.30 6.67
N ILE A 133 8.14 17.26 5.35
CA ILE A 133 7.52 16.12 4.65
C ILE A 133 8.37 14.87 4.85
N GLY A 134 9.69 14.98 4.75
CA GLY A 134 10.62 13.88 4.95
C GLY A 134 10.51 13.26 6.34
N ALA A 135 10.46 14.07 7.40
CA ALA A 135 10.36 13.61 8.78
C ALA A 135 9.03 12.90 9.07
N VAL A 136 7.91 13.47 8.62
CA VAL A 136 6.59 12.84 8.73
C VAL A 136 6.55 11.51 7.98
N THR A 137 7.11 11.47 6.76
CA THR A 137 7.18 10.26 5.94
C THR A 137 8.04 9.19 6.62
N PHE A 138 9.19 9.56 7.13
CA PHE A 138 10.12 8.64 7.80
C PHE A 138 9.47 7.98 9.01
N SER A 139 9.00 8.75 9.95
CA SER A 139 8.43 8.22 11.19
C SER A 139 7.11 7.49 10.98
N GLY A 140 6.23 8.04 10.13
CA GLY A 140 4.95 7.39 9.77
C GLY A 140 5.17 6.04 9.09
N SER A 141 6.14 5.96 8.18
CA SER A 141 6.46 4.71 7.48
C SER A 141 7.08 3.65 8.38
N LEU A 142 7.87 4.03 9.38
CA LEU A 142 8.39 3.09 10.39
C LEU A 142 7.26 2.49 11.23
N ILE A 143 6.27 3.30 11.62
CA ILE A 143 5.09 2.80 12.34
C ILE A 143 4.25 1.89 11.44
N ALA A 144 4.05 2.26 10.16
CA ALA A 144 3.36 1.40 9.21
C ALA A 144 4.07 0.05 9.03
N PHE A 145 5.40 0.06 8.88
CA PHE A 145 6.22 -1.16 8.87
C PHE A 145 6.00 -2.00 10.13
N GLY A 146 6.03 -1.38 11.30
CA GLY A 146 5.82 -2.08 12.57
C GLY A 146 4.44 -2.73 12.69
N LYS A 147 3.39 -2.06 12.18
CA LYS A 147 2.02 -2.60 12.16
C LYS A 147 1.85 -3.72 11.13
N LEU A 148 2.40 -3.55 9.93
CA LEU A 148 2.33 -4.54 8.85
C LEU A 148 3.10 -5.82 9.21
N SER A 149 4.26 -5.69 9.83
CA SER A 149 5.08 -6.82 10.31
C SER A 149 4.57 -7.48 11.59
N GLY A 150 3.48 -6.96 12.18
CA GLY A 150 2.92 -7.49 13.42
C GLY A 150 3.71 -7.17 14.69
N LYS A 151 4.80 -6.38 14.59
CA LYS A 151 5.58 -5.93 15.74
C LYS A 151 4.84 -4.90 16.59
N ILE A 152 3.94 -4.14 15.98
CA ILE A 152 3.04 -3.19 16.63
C ILE A 152 1.61 -3.69 16.39
N GLY A 153 0.78 -3.67 17.44
CA GLY A 153 -0.61 -4.09 17.33
C GLY A 153 -1.40 -3.26 16.32
N GLY A 154 -2.31 -3.91 15.56
CA GLY A 154 -3.14 -3.26 14.54
C GLY A 154 -4.26 -2.36 15.11
N LYS A 155 -4.49 -2.34 16.42
CA LYS A 155 -5.52 -1.48 17.03
C LYS A 155 -5.13 0.00 16.93
N PRO A 156 -6.07 0.89 16.57
CA PRO A 156 -5.80 2.32 16.55
C PRO A 156 -5.54 2.86 17.97
N LEU A 157 -4.46 3.64 18.12
CA LEU A 157 -4.16 4.34 19.35
C LEU A 157 -4.72 5.77 19.25
N LEU A 158 -5.85 6.01 19.89
CA LEU A 158 -6.52 7.31 19.90
C LEU A 158 -6.19 8.06 21.18
N LEU A 159 -5.36 9.10 21.09
CA LEU A 159 -5.07 9.95 22.23
C LEU A 159 -6.24 10.91 22.53
N PRO A 160 -6.57 11.13 23.81
CA PRO A 160 -7.55 12.14 24.17
C PRO A 160 -7.07 13.53 23.73
N GLY A 161 -7.96 14.34 23.15
CA GLY A 161 -7.59 15.66 22.64
C GLY A 161 -6.72 15.68 21.38
N ARG A 162 -6.63 14.56 20.63
CA ARG A 162 -5.79 14.43 19.43
C ARG A 162 -5.90 15.57 18.43
N HIS A 163 -7.09 16.15 18.26
CA HIS A 163 -7.30 17.26 17.34
C HIS A 163 -6.60 18.53 17.81
N TRP A 164 -6.61 18.80 19.12
CA TRP A 164 -5.87 19.90 19.72
C TRP A 164 -4.37 19.70 19.65
N ILE A 165 -3.90 18.44 19.84
CA ILE A 165 -2.50 18.08 19.68
C ILE A 165 -2.04 18.34 18.25
N ASN A 166 -2.83 17.92 17.25
CA ASN A 166 -2.52 18.16 15.84
C ASN A 166 -2.51 19.64 15.48
N LEU A 167 -3.49 20.42 15.98
CA LEU A 167 -3.55 21.85 15.76
C LEU A 167 -2.35 22.55 16.42
N LEU A 168 -2.02 22.20 17.66
CA LEU A 168 -0.86 22.75 18.35
C LEU A 168 0.43 22.42 17.60
N GLY A 169 0.61 21.16 17.15
CA GLY A 169 1.75 20.75 16.36
C GLY A 169 1.89 21.58 15.07
N LEU A 170 0.78 21.80 14.35
CA LEU A 170 0.77 22.64 13.17
C LEU A 170 1.18 24.10 13.48
N LEU A 171 0.65 24.67 14.54
CA LEU A 171 0.99 26.03 14.95
C LEU A 171 2.47 26.16 15.34
N VAL A 172 3.02 25.15 16.03
CA VAL A 172 4.45 25.10 16.37
C VAL A 172 5.29 25.00 15.10
N VAL A 173 4.92 24.17 14.13
CA VAL A 173 5.63 24.06 12.84
C VAL A 173 5.62 25.41 12.09
N ILE A 174 4.48 26.09 12.03
CA ILE A 174 4.38 27.41 11.39
C ILE A 174 5.24 28.46 12.12
N TRP A 175 5.19 28.46 13.44
CA TRP A 175 5.98 29.38 14.25
C TRP A 175 7.49 29.22 14.03
N PHE A 176 7.99 27.98 14.11
CA PHE A 176 9.40 27.70 13.88
C PHE A 176 9.81 27.91 12.43
N GLY A 177 8.89 27.80 11.47
CA GLY A 177 9.12 28.21 10.08
C GLY A 177 9.43 29.70 9.98
N GLY A 178 8.65 30.54 10.66
CA GLY A 178 8.93 31.96 10.75
C GLY A 178 10.29 32.29 11.44
N GLN A 179 10.62 31.57 12.51
CA GLN A 179 11.90 31.70 13.20
C GLN A 179 13.08 31.27 12.30
N PHE A 180 12.92 30.23 11.51
CA PHE A 180 13.93 29.74 10.57
C PHE A 180 14.22 30.78 9.48
N LEU A 181 13.18 31.36 8.87
CA LEU A 181 13.32 32.39 7.82
C LEU A 181 13.88 33.71 8.33
N GLN A 182 13.71 34.01 9.61
CA GLN A 182 14.20 35.25 10.25
C GLN A 182 15.49 35.02 11.04
N ALA A 183 16.09 33.84 10.98
CA ALA A 183 17.27 33.53 11.76
C ALA A 183 18.46 34.38 11.32
N GLU A 184 19.02 35.19 12.23
CA GLU A 184 20.20 36.02 11.99
C GLU A 184 21.50 35.20 12.06
N THR A 185 21.47 34.04 12.71
CA THR A 185 22.65 33.15 12.85
C THR A 185 22.35 31.75 12.35
N PRO A 186 23.33 31.05 11.75
CA PRO A 186 23.16 29.66 11.31
C PRO A 186 22.71 28.73 12.44
N GLN A 187 23.20 28.98 13.66
CA GLN A 187 22.82 28.14 14.82
C GLN A 187 21.36 28.34 15.20
N ALA A 188 20.83 29.55 15.16
CA ALA A 188 19.42 29.80 15.44
C ALA A 188 18.51 29.10 14.39
N GLY A 189 18.92 29.14 13.11
CA GLY A 189 18.22 28.40 12.03
C GLY A 189 18.23 26.89 12.23
N LEU A 190 19.40 26.34 12.60
CA LEU A 190 19.51 24.90 12.86
C LEU A 190 18.67 24.43 14.08
N ILE A 191 18.58 25.25 15.12
CA ILE A 191 17.73 24.97 16.28
C ILE A 191 16.26 24.94 15.85
N ALA A 192 15.81 25.92 15.07
CA ALA A 192 14.45 25.97 14.55
C ALA A 192 14.11 24.73 13.69
N LEU A 193 15.04 24.34 12.80
CA LEU A 193 14.90 23.09 12.01
C LEU A 193 14.88 21.85 12.89
N ALA A 194 15.72 21.74 13.90
CA ALA A 194 15.77 20.59 14.79
C ALA A 194 14.46 20.44 15.58
N VAL A 195 13.92 21.53 16.13
CA VAL A 195 12.63 21.51 16.85
C VAL A 195 11.51 21.10 15.91
N MET A 196 11.43 21.71 14.73
CA MET A 196 10.43 21.35 13.72
C MET A 196 10.53 19.86 13.34
N THR A 197 11.74 19.36 13.15
CA THR A 197 11.98 17.94 12.80
C THR A 197 11.46 17.02 13.90
N VAL A 198 11.73 17.30 15.17
CA VAL A 198 11.21 16.51 16.29
C VAL A 198 9.69 16.52 16.31
N VAL A 199 9.06 17.68 16.16
CA VAL A 199 7.60 17.83 16.11
C VAL A 199 7.04 17.03 14.94
N SER A 200 7.66 17.08 13.77
CA SER A 200 7.25 16.35 12.56
C SER A 200 7.37 14.83 12.72
N LEU A 201 8.44 14.36 13.37
CA LEU A 201 8.61 12.94 13.69
C LEU A 201 7.51 12.46 14.65
N LEU A 202 7.21 13.20 15.69
CA LEU A 202 6.13 12.88 16.62
C LEU A 202 4.76 12.90 15.95
N PHE A 203 4.54 13.86 15.05
CA PHE A 203 3.31 13.94 14.27
C PHE A 203 3.12 12.74 13.34
N GLY A 204 4.18 12.32 12.63
CA GLY A 204 4.13 11.12 11.77
C GLY A 204 3.82 9.85 12.56
N ILE A 205 4.45 9.67 13.75
CA ILE A 205 4.13 8.57 14.66
C ILE A 205 2.66 8.61 15.07
N HIS A 206 2.21 9.77 15.56
CA HIS A 206 0.85 9.94 16.05
C HIS A 206 -0.20 9.65 14.98
N MET A 207 0.00 10.17 13.77
CA MET A 207 -0.92 9.99 12.64
C MET A 207 -1.13 8.51 12.30
N VAL A 208 -0.04 7.76 12.09
CA VAL A 208 -0.14 6.35 11.68
C VAL A 208 -0.53 5.44 12.84
N MET A 209 -0.17 5.78 14.09
CA MET A 209 -0.66 5.05 15.27
C MET A 209 -2.17 5.15 15.43
N ALA A 210 -2.77 6.26 15.06
CA ALA A 210 -4.22 6.48 15.14
C ALA A 210 -5.03 5.70 14.09
N ILE A 211 -4.39 5.15 13.06
CA ILE A 211 -5.05 4.41 11.97
C ILE A 211 -5.05 2.90 12.27
N GLY A 212 -6.18 2.25 12.05
CA GLY A 212 -6.35 0.82 12.28
C GLY A 212 -5.65 -0.06 11.23
N GLY A 213 -5.39 -1.32 11.58
CA GLY A 213 -4.76 -2.29 10.68
C GLY A 213 -5.56 -2.57 9.40
N ALA A 214 -6.89 -2.45 9.45
CA ALA A 214 -7.76 -2.60 8.29
C ALA A 214 -7.54 -1.52 7.22
N ASP A 215 -7.17 -0.30 7.65
CA ASP A 215 -6.95 0.84 6.77
C ASP A 215 -5.49 0.95 6.28
N MET A 216 -4.62 -0.02 6.64
CA MET A 216 -3.20 -0.02 6.24
C MET A 216 -2.96 0.02 4.73
N PRO A 217 -3.75 -0.62 3.85
CA PRO A 217 -3.58 -0.46 2.41
C PRO A 217 -3.64 0.99 1.95
N VAL A 218 -4.58 1.78 2.49
CA VAL A 218 -4.68 3.23 2.22
C VAL A 218 -3.46 3.98 2.75
N VAL A 219 -3.00 3.62 3.97
CA VAL A 219 -1.82 4.24 4.59
C VAL A 219 -0.57 4.03 3.76
N VAL A 220 -0.33 2.81 3.26
CA VAL A 220 0.82 2.51 2.39
C VAL A 220 0.78 3.36 1.12
N SER A 221 -0.39 3.48 0.48
CA SER A 221 -0.56 4.33 -0.69
C SER A 221 -0.35 5.83 -0.38
N MET A 222 -0.82 6.28 0.78
CA MET A 222 -0.65 7.66 1.23
C MET A 222 0.82 7.99 1.55
N LEU A 223 1.55 7.06 2.18
CA LEU A 223 2.99 7.19 2.42
C LEU A 223 3.78 7.20 1.11
N ASN A 224 3.33 6.46 0.09
CA ASN A 224 3.89 6.56 -1.26
C ASN A 224 3.71 7.99 -1.82
N SER A 225 2.52 8.59 -1.65
CA SER A 225 2.29 9.98 -2.03
C SER A 225 3.24 10.93 -1.28
N TYR A 226 3.39 10.78 0.03
CA TYR A 226 4.28 11.63 0.83
C TYR A 226 5.74 11.48 0.42
N SER A 227 6.20 10.27 0.13
CA SER A 227 7.57 10.06 -0.37
C SER A 227 7.78 10.70 -1.75
N GLY A 228 6.76 10.70 -2.61
CA GLY A 228 6.79 11.43 -3.87
C GLY A 228 6.93 12.94 -3.67
N TRP A 229 6.14 13.53 -2.79
CA TRP A 229 6.25 14.96 -2.45
C TRP A 229 7.58 15.30 -1.77
N ALA A 230 8.11 14.41 -0.92
CA ALA A 230 9.45 14.56 -0.35
C ALA A 230 10.53 14.59 -1.44
N ALA A 231 10.44 13.71 -2.44
CA ALA A 231 11.34 13.69 -3.57
C ALA A 231 11.23 14.97 -4.42
N ALA A 232 10.00 15.48 -4.65
CA ALA A 232 9.80 16.74 -5.36
C ALA A 232 10.41 17.93 -4.60
N ALA A 233 10.20 18.02 -3.29
CA ALA A 233 10.80 19.04 -2.45
C ALA A 233 12.34 18.97 -2.46
N THR A 234 12.91 17.77 -2.41
CA THR A 234 14.35 17.55 -2.59
C THR A 234 14.82 18.01 -3.97
N GLY A 235 14.02 17.79 -5.00
CA GLY A 235 14.27 18.26 -6.36
C GLY A 235 14.37 19.79 -6.44
N PHE A 236 13.49 20.51 -5.76
CA PHE A 236 13.56 21.98 -5.66
C PHE A 236 14.83 22.40 -4.93
N MET A 237 15.13 21.87 -3.74
CA MET A 237 16.34 22.17 -2.99
C MET A 237 17.62 21.97 -3.80
N LEU A 238 17.67 20.91 -4.61
CA LEU A 238 18.83 20.58 -5.43
C LEU A 238 18.78 21.17 -6.84
N SER A 239 17.71 21.91 -7.19
CA SER A 239 17.41 22.39 -8.55
C SER A 239 17.55 21.25 -9.58
N ASN A 240 16.93 20.10 -9.28
CA ASN A 240 16.95 18.90 -10.11
C ASN A 240 15.56 18.65 -10.69
N ASP A 241 15.38 19.03 -11.96
CA ASP A 241 14.08 18.92 -12.65
C ASP A 241 13.56 17.49 -12.72
N LEU A 242 14.44 16.50 -12.83
CA LEU A 242 14.04 15.09 -12.84
C LEU A 242 13.39 14.68 -11.54
N LEU A 243 13.95 15.06 -10.39
CA LEU A 243 13.36 14.77 -9.08
C LEU A 243 12.04 15.51 -8.88
N ILE A 244 11.92 16.75 -9.37
CA ILE A 244 10.66 17.52 -9.29
C ILE A 244 9.58 16.80 -10.04
N VAL A 245 9.81 16.45 -11.30
CA VAL A 245 8.80 15.82 -12.17
C VAL A 245 8.45 14.42 -11.66
N THR A 246 9.44 13.58 -11.37
CA THR A 246 9.19 12.21 -10.89
C THR A 246 8.53 12.21 -9.52
N GLY A 247 8.96 13.09 -8.63
CA GLY A 247 8.35 13.26 -7.31
C GLY A 247 6.89 13.71 -7.41
N ALA A 248 6.57 14.67 -8.28
CA ALA A 248 5.21 15.12 -8.53
C ALA A 248 4.33 14.00 -9.12
N LEU A 249 4.84 13.22 -10.07
CA LEU A 249 4.14 12.07 -10.64
C LEU A 249 3.82 11.01 -9.58
N VAL A 250 4.79 10.62 -8.78
CA VAL A 250 4.62 9.63 -7.71
C VAL A 250 3.69 10.17 -6.62
N GLY A 251 3.88 11.42 -6.21
CA GLY A 251 3.04 12.09 -5.21
C GLY A 251 1.58 12.15 -5.63
N SER A 252 1.31 12.55 -6.86
CA SER A 252 -0.04 12.64 -7.42
C SER A 252 -0.67 11.27 -7.60
N SER A 253 0.05 10.29 -8.16
CA SER A 253 -0.47 8.95 -8.36
C SER A 253 -0.80 8.26 -7.03
N GLY A 254 0.05 8.41 -6.02
CA GLY A 254 -0.21 7.89 -4.67
C GLY A 254 -1.44 8.54 -4.02
N ALA A 255 -1.65 9.85 -4.20
CA ALA A 255 -2.83 10.54 -3.70
C ALA A 255 -4.12 10.06 -4.39
N ILE A 256 -4.10 9.92 -5.72
CA ILE A 256 -5.23 9.41 -6.49
C ILE A 256 -5.57 7.97 -6.06
N LEU A 257 -4.56 7.12 -5.95
CA LEU A 257 -4.75 5.73 -5.50
C LEU A 257 -5.33 5.66 -4.08
N SER A 258 -4.83 6.49 -3.16
CA SER A 258 -5.37 6.58 -1.80
C SER A 258 -6.84 7.02 -1.80
N TYR A 259 -7.21 7.97 -2.65
CA TYR A 259 -8.60 8.41 -2.81
C TYR A 259 -9.51 7.28 -3.32
N ILE A 260 -9.07 6.56 -4.37
CA ILE A 260 -9.81 5.41 -4.91
C ILE A 260 -10.00 4.34 -3.84
N MET A 261 -8.95 4.02 -3.08
CA MET A 261 -9.03 3.03 -2.01
C MET A 261 -9.93 3.47 -0.86
N CYS A 262 -9.90 4.75 -0.49
CA CYS A 262 -10.84 5.29 0.51
C CYS A 262 -12.29 5.12 0.05
N ARG A 263 -12.58 5.37 -1.22
CA ARG A 263 -13.92 5.13 -1.77
C ARG A 263 -14.31 3.64 -1.74
N ALA A 264 -13.38 2.76 -2.11
CA ALA A 264 -13.59 1.31 -2.07
C ALA A 264 -13.83 0.77 -0.64
N MET A 265 -13.41 1.52 0.39
CA MET A 265 -13.64 1.19 1.80
C MET A 265 -14.79 1.98 2.43
N ASN A 266 -15.50 2.78 1.65
CA ASN A 266 -16.49 3.75 2.15
C ASN A 266 -15.92 4.64 3.28
N ARG A 267 -14.68 5.10 3.11
CA ARG A 267 -14.00 6.01 4.04
C ARG A 267 -13.84 7.40 3.44
N ASN A 268 -13.96 8.41 4.27
CA ASN A 268 -13.65 9.77 3.82
C ASN A 268 -12.13 9.96 3.74
N PHE A 269 -11.63 10.35 2.56
CA PHE A 269 -10.21 10.55 2.29
C PHE A 269 -9.56 11.55 3.26
N ILE A 270 -10.21 12.68 3.52
CA ILE A 270 -9.69 13.71 4.43
C ILE A 270 -9.59 13.17 5.86
N SER A 271 -10.55 12.34 6.30
CA SER A 271 -10.52 11.78 7.66
C SER A 271 -9.37 10.78 7.84
N VAL A 272 -9.00 10.05 6.79
CA VAL A 272 -7.85 9.15 6.83
C VAL A 272 -6.54 9.93 6.85
N ILE A 273 -6.38 10.95 6.00
CA ILE A 273 -5.18 11.82 5.99
C ILE A 273 -4.99 12.53 7.33
N ALA A 274 -6.06 13.02 7.93
CA ALA A 274 -6.00 13.78 9.19
C ALA A 274 -5.88 12.88 10.44
N GLY A 275 -5.54 11.59 10.27
CA GLY A 275 -5.39 10.66 11.39
C GLY A 275 -6.70 10.41 12.14
N GLY A 276 -7.82 10.28 11.40
CA GLY A 276 -9.13 10.02 11.94
C GLY A 276 -9.92 11.29 12.32
N PHE A 277 -9.63 12.44 11.71
CA PHE A 277 -10.56 13.58 11.69
C PHE A 277 -11.86 13.11 11.04
N GLY A 278 -12.91 12.97 11.82
CA GLY A 278 -14.22 12.60 11.30
C GLY A 278 -14.59 11.11 11.38
N THR A 279 -13.85 10.28 12.09
CA THR A 279 -14.35 8.97 12.53
C THR A 279 -15.41 9.12 13.64
N GLY A 280 -16.25 10.12 13.51
CA GLY A 280 -17.45 10.30 14.32
C GLY A 280 -18.63 9.44 13.84
N GLY A 281 -18.40 8.51 12.91
CA GLY A 281 -19.42 7.61 12.39
C GLY A 281 -19.20 6.13 12.70
N GLY A 282 -18.09 5.81 13.33
CA GLY A 282 -17.80 4.48 13.84
C GLY A 282 -17.38 4.59 15.28
N ALA A 283 -18.29 4.94 16.17
CA ALA A 283 -18.18 4.40 17.52
C ALA A 283 -17.83 2.93 17.29
N ALA A 284 -16.68 2.48 17.84
CA ALA A 284 -16.46 1.06 17.98
C ALA A 284 -17.80 0.51 18.43
N ALA A 285 -18.51 -0.16 17.53
CA ALA A 285 -19.72 -0.83 17.91
C ALA A 285 -19.26 -1.64 19.10
N LYS A 286 -19.75 -1.31 20.28
CA LYS A 286 -19.65 -2.23 21.39
C LYS A 286 -20.02 -3.54 20.78
N PRO A 287 -19.22 -4.63 20.96
CA PRO A 287 -19.70 -5.93 20.58
C PRO A 287 -21.11 -5.97 21.14
N LYS A 288 -22.12 -6.01 20.27
CA LYS A 288 -23.47 -6.37 20.71
C LYS A 288 -23.21 -7.66 21.47
N GLY A 289 -23.42 -7.59 22.78
CA GLY A 289 -23.18 -8.70 23.67
C GLY A 289 -23.82 -9.94 23.08
N ASP A 290 -23.19 -11.07 23.35
CA ASP A 290 -23.61 -12.47 23.18
C ASP A 290 -25.04 -12.69 22.64
N GLY A 291 -25.35 -12.10 21.46
CA GLY A 291 -26.44 -12.55 20.64
C GLY A 291 -25.95 -13.86 20.05
N GLU A 292 -26.56 -14.96 20.46
CA GLU A 292 -26.37 -16.26 19.82
C GLU A 292 -26.37 -16.08 18.30
N PRO A 293 -25.42 -16.70 17.57
CA PRO A 293 -25.38 -16.61 16.13
C PRO A 293 -26.72 -17.09 15.59
N VAL A 294 -27.45 -16.18 14.92
CA VAL A 294 -28.74 -16.48 14.34
C VAL A 294 -28.52 -17.27 13.05
N GLY A 295 -28.37 -18.57 13.16
CA GLY A 295 -28.23 -19.48 12.02
C GLY A 295 -27.28 -20.64 12.30
N GLU A 296 -27.52 -21.75 11.64
CA GLU A 296 -26.61 -22.89 11.62
C GLU A 296 -25.61 -22.71 10.48
N VAL A 297 -24.34 -22.96 10.78
CA VAL A 297 -23.26 -22.99 9.80
C VAL A 297 -23.23 -24.39 9.18
N THR A 298 -23.22 -24.46 7.85
CA THR A 298 -23.14 -25.76 7.14
C THR A 298 -21.67 -26.03 6.79
N PRO A 299 -20.98 -26.94 7.51
CA PRO A 299 -19.63 -27.32 7.15
C PRO A 299 -19.61 -28.17 5.87
N ILE A 300 -18.48 -28.15 5.16
CA ILE A 300 -18.21 -28.97 3.99
C ILE A 300 -16.79 -29.57 4.11
N SER A 301 -16.62 -30.78 3.58
CA SER A 301 -15.34 -31.44 3.49
C SER A 301 -14.55 -31.06 2.22
N ALA A 302 -13.24 -31.33 2.20
CA ALA A 302 -12.42 -31.12 1.01
C ALA A 302 -12.88 -32.00 -0.17
N VAL A 303 -13.35 -33.20 0.09
CA VAL A 303 -13.85 -34.12 -0.94
C VAL A 303 -15.14 -33.60 -1.57
N GLU A 304 -16.11 -33.20 -0.76
CA GLU A 304 -17.36 -32.61 -1.24
C GLU A 304 -17.12 -31.29 -1.99
N THR A 305 -16.15 -30.51 -1.54
CA THR A 305 -15.71 -29.30 -2.25
C THR A 305 -15.16 -29.63 -3.63
N ALA A 306 -14.33 -30.66 -3.74
CA ALA A 306 -13.79 -31.12 -5.02
C ALA A 306 -14.89 -31.61 -5.97
N GLU A 307 -15.91 -32.31 -5.46
CA GLU A 307 -17.08 -32.76 -6.24
C GLU A 307 -17.87 -31.56 -6.80
N LEU A 308 -18.18 -30.56 -5.96
CA LEU A 308 -18.84 -29.32 -6.38
C LEU A 308 -18.06 -28.56 -7.45
N LEU A 309 -16.75 -28.46 -7.30
CA LEU A 309 -15.89 -27.78 -8.28
C LEU A 309 -15.81 -28.51 -9.61
N ARG A 310 -15.77 -29.83 -9.59
CA ARG A 310 -15.76 -30.68 -10.81
C ARG A 310 -17.05 -30.61 -11.61
N ASP A 311 -18.17 -30.55 -10.93
CA ASP A 311 -19.49 -30.55 -11.55
C ASP A 311 -19.93 -29.16 -12.00
N ALA A 312 -19.20 -28.11 -11.58
CA ALA A 312 -19.45 -26.74 -11.94
C ALA A 312 -18.99 -26.42 -13.39
N LYS A 313 -19.74 -25.55 -14.05
CA LYS A 313 -19.33 -24.96 -15.34
C LYS A 313 -18.61 -23.60 -15.15
N ASN A 314 -19.07 -22.81 -14.20
CA ASN A 314 -18.54 -21.49 -13.88
C ASN A 314 -18.14 -21.45 -12.41
N VAL A 315 -16.87 -21.17 -12.16
CA VAL A 315 -16.27 -21.02 -10.82
C VAL A 315 -15.63 -19.65 -10.70
N VAL A 316 -15.90 -18.95 -9.60
CA VAL A 316 -15.21 -17.71 -9.25
C VAL A 316 -14.46 -17.90 -7.94
N ILE A 317 -13.17 -17.64 -7.95
CA ILE A 317 -12.30 -17.69 -6.77
C ILE A 317 -12.10 -16.26 -6.27
N VAL A 318 -12.36 -16.03 -4.99
CA VAL A 318 -12.17 -14.73 -4.33
C VAL A 318 -11.04 -14.86 -3.32
N PRO A 319 -9.82 -14.41 -3.69
CA PRO A 319 -8.67 -14.46 -2.79
C PRO A 319 -8.70 -13.32 -1.78
N GLY A 320 -8.24 -13.60 -0.58
CA GLY A 320 -8.05 -12.63 0.48
C GLY A 320 -6.70 -12.79 1.17
N TYR A 321 -6.47 -11.97 2.19
CA TYR A 321 -5.19 -11.96 2.92
C TYR A 321 -4.83 -13.32 3.55
N GLY A 322 -5.82 -14.09 3.97
CA GLY A 322 -5.59 -15.44 4.50
C GLY A 322 -4.95 -16.41 3.51
N MET A 323 -5.22 -16.26 2.21
CA MET A 323 -4.52 -17.02 1.17
C MET A 323 -3.03 -16.66 1.15
N ALA A 324 -2.70 -15.38 1.27
CA ALA A 324 -1.32 -14.91 1.33
C ALA A 324 -0.58 -15.46 2.55
N VAL A 325 -1.19 -15.38 3.73
CA VAL A 325 -0.60 -15.87 4.99
C VAL A 325 -0.33 -17.37 4.95
N ALA A 326 -1.24 -18.14 4.36
CA ALA A 326 -1.08 -19.58 4.19
C ALA A 326 -0.15 -19.96 3.02
N GLN A 327 0.29 -18.98 2.21
CA GLN A 327 1.07 -19.21 0.97
C GLN A 327 0.38 -20.21 0.03
N ALA A 328 -0.93 -20.11 -0.08
CA ALA A 328 -1.77 -21.07 -0.80
C ALA A 328 -1.92 -20.75 -2.30
N GLN A 329 -1.36 -19.65 -2.80
CA GLN A 329 -1.51 -19.17 -4.18
C GLN A 329 -1.07 -20.20 -5.22
N HIS A 330 -0.04 -20.97 -4.94
CA HIS A 330 0.45 -22.00 -5.87
C HIS A 330 -0.54 -23.18 -5.99
N THR A 331 -1.11 -23.63 -4.86
CA THR A 331 -2.15 -24.68 -4.86
C THR A 331 -3.43 -24.19 -5.55
N VAL A 332 -3.80 -22.92 -5.35
CA VAL A 332 -4.93 -22.29 -6.07
C VAL A 332 -4.69 -22.32 -7.58
N TYR A 333 -3.46 -22.00 -8.02
CA TYR A 333 -3.12 -22.12 -9.44
C TYR A 333 -3.27 -23.54 -9.98
N GLU A 334 -2.76 -24.54 -9.25
CA GLU A 334 -2.89 -25.95 -9.66
C GLU A 334 -4.35 -26.39 -9.77
N ILE A 335 -5.20 -26.00 -8.83
CA ILE A 335 -6.65 -26.24 -8.90
C ILE A 335 -7.26 -25.56 -10.12
N THR A 336 -6.91 -24.28 -10.33
CA THR A 336 -7.40 -23.50 -11.48
C THR A 336 -7.02 -24.16 -12.79
N LYS A 337 -5.76 -24.57 -12.92
CA LYS A 337 -5.26 -25.26 -14.10
C LYS A 337 -6.00 -26.59 -14.34
N PHE A 338 -6.14 -27.40 -13.30
CA PHE A 338 -6.84 -28.68 -13.39
C PHE A 338 -8.30 -28.51 -13.85
N LEU A 339 -9.02 -27.56 -13.28
CA LEU A 339 -10.41 -27.31 -13.63
C LEU A 339 -10.55 -26.76 -15.06
N ARG A 340 -9.67 -25.85 -15.48
CA ARG A 340 -9.65 -25.32 -16.84
C ARG A 340 -9.33 -26.40 -17.88
N ASP A 341 -8.40 -27.31 -17.58
CA ASP A 341 -8.08 -28.45 -18.43
C ASP A 341 -9.29 -29.43 -18.59
N LYS A 342 -10.22 -29.41 -17.65
CA LYS A 342 -11.49 -30.15 -17.71
C LYS A 342 -12.64 -29.35 -18.35
N GLY A 343 -12.38 -28.14 -18.82
CA GLY A 343 -13.36 -27.27 -19.48
C GLY A 343 -14.20 -26.41 -18.55
N VAL A 344 -13.86 -26.31 -17.28
CA VAL A 344 -14.52 -25.40 -16.32
C VAL A 344 -14.03 -23.99 -16.54
N ASN A 345 -14.94 -23.04 -16.63
CA ASN A 345 -14.61 -21.61 -16.70
C ASN A 345 -14.27 -21.09 -15.29
N VAL A 346 -12.97 -20.94 -14.99
CA VAL A 346 -12.49 -20.45 -13.70
C VAL A 346 -12.02 -19.02 -13.85
N ARG A 347 -12.56 -18.13 -13.01
CA ARG A 347 -12.17 -16.71 -12.94
C ARG A 347 -11.87 -16.33 -11.49
N PHE A 348 -11.14 -15.22 -11.33
CA PHE A 348 -10.84 -14.63 -10.03
C PHE A 348 -11.56 -13.30 -9.89
N GLY A 349 -12.18 -13.05 -8.74
CA GLY A 349 -12.75 -11.77 -8.39
C GLY A 349 -11.87 -11.06 -7.37
N ILE A 350 -11.30 -9.92 -7.74
CA ILE A 350 -10.37 -9.16 -6.90
C ILE A 350 -11.05 -7.93 -6.33
N HIS A 351 -11.05 -7.83 -5.02
CA HIS A 351 -11.50 -6.61 -4.35
C HIS A 351 -10.35 -5.59 -4.27
N PRO A 352 -10.59 -4.29 -4.52
CA PRO A 352 -9.53 -3.26 -4.55
C PRO A 352 -8.69 -3.17 -3.28
N VAL A 353 -9.27 -3.52 -2.12
CA VAL A 353 -8.57 -3.48 -0.83
C VAL A 353 -8.27 -4.88 -0.26
N ALA A 354 -8.35 -5.93 -1.10
CA ALA A 354 -7.95 -7.26 -0.69
C ALA A 354 -6.44 -7.32 -0.40
N GLY A 355 -6.08 -7.74 0.82
CA GLY A 355 -4.68 -7.82 1.22
C GLY A 355 -4.24 -6.70 2.15
N ARG A 356 -2.97 -6.31 2.09
CA ARG A 356 -2.35 -5.27 2.94
C ARG A 356 -1.67 -4.14 2.16
N MET A 357 -1.72 -4.20 0.84
CA MET A 357 -1.28 -3.13 -0.07
C MET A 357 -2.15 -3.16 -1.33
N PRO A 358 -2.19 -2.07 -2.11
CA PRO A 358 -2.84 -2.07 -3.42
C PRO A 358 -2.29 -3.16 -4.33
N GLY A 359 -3.20 -3.92 -4.98
CA GLY A 359 -2.81 -4.98 -5.90
C GLY A 359 -2.14 -6.21 -5.26
N HIS A 360 -2.23 -6.38 -3.95
CA HIS A 360 -1.57 -7.49 -3.24
C HIS A 360 -1.98 -8.86 -3.80
N MET A 361 -3.26 -9.07 -4.06
CA MET A 361 -3.75 -10.35 -4.61
C MET A 361 -3.28 -10.55 -6.05
N ASN A 362 -3.27 -9.49 -6.86
CA ASN A 362 -2.78 -9.54 -8.24
C ASN A 362 -1.31 -9.98 -8.30
N VAL A 363 -0.47 -9.46 -7.41
CA VAL A 363 0.95 -9.84 -7.32
C VAL A 363 1.11 -11.32 -6.95
N LEU A 364 0.33 -11.81 -5.97
CA LEU A 364 0.40 -13.22 -5.55
C LEU A 364 -0.08 -14.17 -6.65
N LEU A 365 -1.15 -13.83 -7.36
CA LEU A 365 -1.63 -14.63 -8.47
C LEU A 365 -0.63 -14.62 -9.65
N ALA A 366 0.03 -13.48 -9.90
CA ALA A 366 1.09 -13.40 -10.90
C ALA A 366 2.32 -14.23 -10.51
N GLU A 367 2.72 -14.23 -9.24
CA GLU A 367 3.78 -15.11 -8.73
C GLU A 367 3.45 -16.59 -8.96
N ALA A 368 2.20 -16.98 -8.70
CA ALA A 368 1.71 -18.33 -8.93
C ALA A 368 1.49 -18.66 -10.42
N LYS A 369 1.73 -17.71 -11.33
CA LYS A 369 1.56 -17.85 -12.79
C LYS A 369 0.12 -18.05 -13.24
N VAL A 370 -0.83 -17.53 -12.49
CA VAL A 370 -2.23 -17.45 -12.94
C VAL A 370 -2.30 -16.55 -14.18
N PRO A 371 -2.97 -16.98 -15.27
CA PRO A 371 -3.14 -16.15 -16.46
C PRO A 371 -3.90 -14.86 -16.14
N TYR A 372 -3.48 -13.75 -16.74
CA TYR A 372 -4.09 -12.45 -16.43
C TYR A 372 -5.51 -12.30 -16.95
N ASP A 373 -5.85 -13.01 -18.02
CA ASP A 373 -7.17 -13.00 -18.67
C ASP A 373 -8.31 -13.51 -17.78
N VAL A 374 -7.98 -14.25 -16.72
CA VAL A 374 -8.98 -14.78 -15.78
C VAL A 374 -9.05 -14.00 -14.47
N VAL A 375 -8.23 -12.99 -14.29
CA VAL A 375 -8.20 -12.14 -13.08
C VAL A 375 -9.00 -10.88 -13.37
N MET A 376 -10.16 -10.75 -12.70
CA MET A 376 -11.11 -9.68 -12.93
C MET A 376 -11.25 -8.79 -11.70
N GLU A 377 -11.41 -7.49 -11.93
CA GLU A 377 -11.71 -6.54 -10.87
C GLU A 377 -13.17 -6.71 -10.39
N MET A 378 -13.46 -6.24 -9.19
CA MET A 378 -14.77 -6.35 -8.56
C MET A 378 -15.91 -5.84 -9.46
N ASP A 379 -15.71 -4.70 -10.10
CA ASP A 379 -16.72 -4.07 -10.95
C ASP A 379 -17.00 -4.88 -12.23
N GLU A 380 -16.06 -5.70 -12.66
CA GLU A 380 -16.20 -6.57 -13.83
C GLU A 380 -16.91 -7.89 -13.51
N ILE A 381 -16.73 -8.40 -12.27
CA ILE A 381 -17.19 -9.74 -11.91
C ILE A 381 -18.52 -9.74 -11.12
N ASN A 382 -18.87 -8.63 -10.48
CA ASN A 382 -19.99 -8.59 -9.53
C ASN A 382 -21.35 -8.96 -10.16
N ASP A 383 -21.55 -8.54 -11.40
CA ASP A 383 -22.79 -8.85 -12.14
C ASP A 383 -22.89 -10.31 -12.60
N ASP A 384 -21.78 -11.06 -12.57
CA ASP A 384 -21.70 -12.44 -13.04
C ASP A 384 -21.96 -13.49 -11.92
N PHE A 385 -22.03 -13.06 -10.66
CA PHE A 385 -22.27 -14.01 -9.56
C PHE A 385 -23.59 -14.80 -9.68
N PRO A 386 -24.72 -14.24 -10.14
CA PRO A 386 -25.94 -15.02 -10.34
C PRO A 386 -25.79 -16.20 -11.32
N ASP A 387 -24.89 -16.07 -12.29
CA ASP A 387 -24.60 -17.11 -13.28
C ASP A 387 -23.43 -18.03 -12.88
N THR A 388 -22.86 -17.81 -11.69
CA THR A 388 -21.76 -18.60 -11.15
C THR A 388 -22.29 -19.82 -10.38
N ASP A 389 -21.77 -21.01 -10.71
CA ASP A 389 -22.18 -22.24 -10.04
C ASP A 389 -21.57 -22.34 -8.64
N VAL A 390 -20.26 -22.10 -8.54
CA VAL A 390 -19.53 -22.17 -7.26
C VAL A 390 -18.62 -20.95 -7.10
N THR A 391 -18.73 -20.29 -5.96
CA THR A 391 -17.72 -19.33 -5.50
C THR A 391 -16.86 -19.93 -4.42
N MET A 392 -15.55 -19.70 -4.48
CA MET A 392 -14.60 -20.12 -3.46
C MET A 392 -13.90 -18.93 -2.86
N VAL A 393 -14.23 -18.59 -1.62
CA VAL A 393 -13.63 -17.48 -0.88
C VAL A 393 -12.47 -18.02 -0.05
N ILE A 394 -11.25 -17.54 -0.30
CA ILE A 394 -10.04 -18.04 0.33
C ILE A 394 -9.40 -16.97 1.20
N GLY A 395 -9.64 -17.04 2.51
CA GLY A 395 -9.02 -16.15 3.47
C GLY A 395 -9.47 -14.69 3.39
N ALA A 396 -10.71 -14.44 2.96
CA ALA A 396 -11.39 -13.15 2.99
C ALA A 396 -12.57 -13.17 3.97
N ASN A 397 -12.97 -12.00 4.47
CA ASN A 397 -14.13 -11.85 5.35
C ASN A 397 -14.91 -10.57 4.99
N ASP A 398 -14.39 -9.40 5.31
CA ASP A 398 -15.13 -8.13 5.21
C ASP A 398 -15.50 -7.77 3.77
N ILE A 399 -14.65 -8.13 2.80
CA ILE A 399 -14.85 -7.85 1.37
C ILE A 399 -15.95 -8.70 0.70
N VAL A 400 -16.48 -9.70 1.41
CA VAL A 400 -17.58 -10.55 0.97
C VAL A 400 -18.74 -10.54 1.97
N ASN A 401 -18.85 -9.52 2.79
CA ASN A 401 -19.81 -9.44 3.88
C ASN A 401 -21.10 -8.72 3.44
N PRO A 402 -22.25 -9.42 3.40
CA PRO A 402 -23.54 -8.82 3.05
C PRO A 402 -23.96 -7.68 3.98
N ALA A 403 -23.50 -7.64 5.23
CA ALA A 403 -23.83 -6.56 6.17
C ALA A 403 -23.41 -5.15 5.68
N ALA A 404 -22.47 -5.10 4.74
CA ALA A 404 -22.12 -3.83 4.08
C ALA A 404 -23.29 -3.22 3.30
N GLN A 405 -24.21 -4.04 2.80
CA GLN A 405 -25.38 -3.62 2.04
C GLN A 405 -26.69 -3.72 2.86
N GLU A 406 -26.79 -4.76 3.68
CA GLU A 406 -28.04 -5.12 4.39
C GLU A 406 -28.20 -4.43 5.74
N ASP A 407 -27.10 -4.00 6.41
CA ASP A 407 -27.14 -3.36 7.73
C ASP A 407 -26.58 -1.94 7.71
N PRO A 408 -27.43 -0.91 7.68
CA PRO A 408 -26.99 0.49 7.71
C PRO A 408 -26.24 0.88 9.00
N THR A 409 -26.33 0.08 10.07
CA THR A 409 -25.66 0.32 11.34
C THR A 409 -24.29 -0.35 11.43
N SER A 410 -23.95 -1.18 10.46
CA SER A 410 -22.67 -1.87 10.40
C SER A 410 -21.50 -0.89 10.23
N PRO A 411 -20.36 -1.11 10.89
CA PRO A 411 -19.15 -0.32 10.66
C PRO A 411 -18.65 -0.34 9.20
N ILE A 412 -19.07 -1.33 8.40
CA ILE A 412 -18.75 -1.47 6.98
C ILE A 412 -19.92 -1.07 6.06
N ALA A 413 -20.99 -0.47 6.60
CA ALA A 413 -22.15 -0.04 5.81
C ALA A 413 -21.74 0.84 4.63
N GLY A 414 -22.26 0.52 3.43
CA GLY A 414 -21.96 1.24 2.19
C GLY A 414 -20.61 0.88 1.54
N MET A 415 -19.82 -0.01 2.14
CA MET A 415 -18.62 -0.54 1.51
C MET A 415 -19.00 -1.39 0.30
N PRO A 416 -18.44 -1.14 -0.89
CA PRO A 416 -18.58 -2.07 -2.01
C PRO A 416 -18.00 -3.44 -1.63
N VAL A 417 -18.71 -4.51 -1.98
CA VAL A 417 -18.29 -5.89 -1.65
C VAL A 417 -18.51 -6.81 -2.84
N LEU A 418 -17.78 -7.92 -2.86
CA LEU A 418 -18.01 -9.00 -3.81
C LEU A 418 -19.24 -9.80 -3.37
N GLU A 419 -20.27 -9.82 -4.19
CA GLU A 419 -21.59 -10.36 -3.86
C GLU A 419 -21.68 -11.88 -4.05
N VAL A 420 -20.74 -12.61 -3.45
CA VAL A 420 -20.58 -14.07 -3.61
C VAL A 420 -21.80 -14.88 -3.21
N TRP A 421 -22.66 -14.34 -2.35
CA TRP A 421 -23.93 -14.99 -1.93
C TRP A 421 -24.99 -15.07 -3.01
N LYS A 422 -24.79 -14.39 -4.14
CA LYS A 422 -25.67 -14.50 -5.31
C LYS A 422 -25.36 -15.72 -6.17
N ALA A 423 -24.22 -16.37 -5.99
CA ALA A 423 -23.89 -17.61 -6.68
C ALA A 423 -24.77 -18.76 -6.20
N LYS A 424 -24.85 -19.83 -6.99
CA LYS A 424 -25.64 -21.02 -6.61
C LYS A 424 -25.11 -21.66 -5.33
N THR A 425 -23.80 -21.78 -5.21
CA THR A 425 -23.13 -22.26 -3.99
C THR A 425 -21.93 -21.37 -3.68
N SER A 426 -21.82 -20.93 -2.44
CA SER A 426 -20.66 -20.21 -1.91
C SER A 426 -19.90 -21.10 -0.94
N ILE A 427 -18.60 -21.21 -1.10
CA ILE A 427 -17.70 -21.93 -0.19
C ILE A 427 -16.73 -20.94 0.43
N VAL A 428 -16.77 -20.80 1.75
CA VAL A 428 -15.87 -19.91 2.47
C VAL A 428 -14.86 -20.71 3.26
N MET A 429 -13.58 -20.46 3.03
CA MET A 429 -12.49 -21.11 3.74
C MET A 429 -12.02 -20.21 4.88
N LYS A 430 -12.12 -20.72 6.11
CA LYS A 430 -11.65 -20.05 7.33
C LYS A 430 -11.08 -21.05 8.32
N ARG A 431 -10.14 -20.59 9.16
CA ARG A 431 -9.61 -21.42 10.26
C ARG A 431 -10.60 -21.54 11.41
N SER A 432 -11.42 -20.53 11.64
CA SER A 432 -12.43 -20.46 12.71
C SER A 432 -13.48 -19.41 12.40
N MET A 433 -14.53 -19.33 13.21
CA MET A 433 -15.59 -18.32 13.09
C MET A 433 -15.20 -16.93 13.59
N ALA A 434 -13.94 -16.70 13.96
CA ALA A 434 -13.47 -15.38 14.38
C ALA A 434 -13.79 -14.29 13.35
N SER A 435 -14.19 -13.11 13.82
CA SER A 435 -14.48 -11.94 12.98
C SER A 435 -13.25 -11.49 12.19
N GLY A 436 -13.47 -10.76 11.09
CA GLY A 436 -12.43 -10.14 10.29
C GLY A 436 -11.78 -8.92 10.96
N TYR A 437 -11.03 -8.15 10.18
CA TYR A 437 -10.34 -6.96 10.67
C TYR A 437 -11.31 -5.85 11.15
N ALA A 438 -12.49 -5.74 10.53
CA ALA A 438 -13.51 -4.78 10.94
C ALA A 438 -14.21 -5.18 12.26
N GLY A 439 -13.99 -6.41 12.75
CA GLY A 439 -14.63 -6.91 13.97
C GLY A 439 -16.15 -7.09 13.84
N VAL A 440 -16.64 -7.27 12.61
CA VAL A 440 -18.07 -7.41 12.28
C VAL A 440 -18.37 -8.86 11.97
N ASP A 441 -19.51 -9.35 12.44
CA ASP A 441 -20.03 -10.66 12.05
C ASP A 441 -20.39 -10.67 10.56
N ASN A 442 -20.25 -11.83 9.94
CA ASN A 442 -20.52 -11.97 8.52
C ASN A 442 -21.77 -12.89 8.30
N PRO A 443 -22.93 -12.31 7.97
CA PRO A 443 -24.14 -13.06 7.69
C PRO A 443 -24.01 -14.06 6.54
N LEU A 444 -23.01 -13.90 5.65
CA LEU A 444 -22.72 -14.84 4.59
C LEU A 444 -22.58 -16.28 5.11
N PHE A 445 -21.95 -16.45 6.29
CA PHE A 445 -21.64 -17.77 6.83
C PHE A 445 -22.89 -18.61 7.17
N TYR A 446 -24.03 -17.94 7.40
CA TYR A 446 -25.31 -18.54 7.78
C TYR A 446 -26.32 -18.63 6.61
N LYS A 447 -25.94 -18.16 5.40
CA LYS A 447 -26.84 -18.27 4.25
C LYS A 447 -26.96 -19.72 3.79
N GLU A 448 -28.17 -20.11 3.34
CA GLU A 448 -28.52 -21.51 2.96
C GLU A 448 -27.62 -22.06 1.84
N ASN A 449 -27.16 -21.19 0.92
CA ASN A 449 -26.28 -21.57 -0.18
C ASN A 449 -24.79 -21.49 0.18
N ASN A 450 -24.45 -21.14 1.41
CA ASN A 450 -23.06 -21.07 1.85
C ASN A 450 -22.62 -22.36 2.54
N ARG A 451 -21.36 -22.72 2.34
CA ARG A 451 -20.68 -23.85 2.96
C ARG A 451 -19.36 -23.35 3.57
N MET A 452 -19.03 -23.86 4.75
CA MET A 452 -17.80 -23.48 5.45
C MET A 452 -16.79 -24.62 5.39
N LEU A 453 -15.67 -24.38 4.71
CA LEU A 453 -14.53 -25.29 4.69
C LEU A 453 -13.52 -24.82 5.76
N PHE A 454 -13.59 -25.46 6.93
CA PHE A 454 -12.74 -25.10 8.06
C PHE A 454 -11.37 -25.75 7.98
N GLY A 455 -10.33 -24.94 8.22
CA GLY A 455 -8.94 -25.39 8.28
C GLY A 455 -7.94 -24.35 7.82
N ASP A 456 -6.68 -24.75 7.82
CA ASP A 456 -5.62 -23.94 7.19
C ASP A 456 -5.82 -23.94 5.67
N ALA A 457 -5.75 -22.74 5.06
CA ALA A 457 -6.10 -22.61 3.64
C ALA A 457 -5.22 -23.48 2.73
N LYS A 458 -3.89 -23.51 2.98
CA LYS A 458 -3.01 -24.34 2.16
C LYS A 458 -3.31 -25.81 2.31
N LYS A 459 -3.43 -26.29 3.56
CA LYS A 459 -3.72 -27.70 3.84
C LYS A 459 -5.03 -28.15 3.21
N MET A 460 -6.09 -27.38 3.39
CA MET A 460 -7.41 -27.72 2.86
C MET A 460 -7.43 -27.70 1.32
N LEU A 461 -6.73 -26.74 0.69
CA LEU A 461 -6.63 -26.69 -0.77
C LEU A 461 -5.78 -27.83 -1.33
N ASP A 462 -4.72 -28.25 -0.62
CA ASP A 462 -3.93 -29.42 -1.01
C ASP A 462 -4.80 -30.70 -0.95
N GLU A 463 -5.68 -30.84 0.04
CA GLU A 463 -6.65 -31.94 0.14
C GLU A 463 -7.72 -31.88 -0.98
N VAL A 464 -8.23 -30.68 -1.31
CA VAL A 464 -9.15 -30.48 -2.44
C VAL A 464 -8.49 -30.86 -3.75
N LEU A 465 -7.24 -30.42 -3.97
CA LEU A 465 -6.49 -30.76 -5.18
C LEU A 465 -6.25 -32.27 -5.29
N ALA A 466 -5.90 -32.93 -4.18
CA ALA A 466 -5.73 -34.38 -4.13
C ALA A 466 -7.04 -35.10 -4.48
N ALA A 467 -8.17 -34.66 -3.94
CA ALA A 467 -9.50 -35.23 -4.25
C ALA A 467 -9.88 -34.98 -5.71
N LEU A 468 -9.57 -33.81 -6.29
CA LEU A 468 -9.79 -33.53 -7.72
C LEU A 468 -8.99 -34.46 -8.63
N LYS A 469 -7.76 -34.79 -8.25
CA LYS A 469 -6.84 -35.65 -9.05
C LYS A 469 -7.15 -37.14 -8.87
N ALA A 470 -7.78 -37.53 -7.77
CA ALA A 470 -8.11 -38.92 -7.48
C ALA A 470 -9.37 -39.42 -8.19
N SER A 471 -10.17 -38.54 -8.74
CA SER A 471 -11.40 -38.79 -9.48
C SER A 471 -11.20 -38.44 -10.97
#